data_5b33e23701abd532cb5956047fb6e6b5
#
_entry.id   5b33e23701abd532cb5956047fb6e6b5
#
_cell.length_a   1.000
_cell.length_b   1.000
_cell.length_c   1.000
_cell.angle_alpha   90.00
_cell.angle_beta   90.00
_cell.angle_gamma   90.00
#
_symmetry.space_group_name_H-M   'P 1'
#
loop_
_entity.id
_entity.type
_entity.pdbx_description
1 polymer ?
#
loop_
_entity_poly.entity_id
_entity_poly.type
_entity_poly.pdbx_seq_one_letter_code
_entity_poly.pdbx_strand_id
1 'polypeptide(L)'
;METLDIKKELAGNAYPGRGIVIGKSADGVHAVIAYFIMGRSVNSRNRVVVEQGDGIRTEAFDPAKLSDPSLVIYAPVRVLANKTIVTNGDQTDTVFTYLKAGKSFKKALKTRKFEPDAPNFTPRISGLVKLKDGDFTYKLSILKSCEGNPDAPQSFFFDYTPVDGLGHFIHTYKCDGAPRIPSFEGEPKPVKIEGDIDTFTNDLWTNLNEDNKVSLFTRFINLKTGKIETRIVNKNK
;
A
#
# COMPACT_ATOMS: atom_id res chain seq x y z
N MET A 1 -14.92 -9.96 16.36
CA MET A 1 -13.74 -9.91 15.49
C MET A 1 -12.61 -9.28 16.30
N GLU A 2 -11.51 -9.99 16.47
CA GLU A 2 -10.35 -9.43 17.16
C GLU A 2 -9.65 -8.42 16.22
N THR A 3 -9.51 -7.17 16.69
CA THR A 3 -8.86 -6.11 15.91
C THR A 3 -7.43 -5.95 16.43
N LEU A 4 -6.45 -6.04 15.53
CA LEU A 4 -5.04 -6.02 15.88
C LEU A 4 -4.53 -4.59 16.09
N ASP A 5 -3.52 -4.44 16.91
CA ASP A 5 -2.76 -3.19 17.05
C ASP A 5 -1.70 -3.14 15.93
N ILE A 6 -1.84 -2.20 15.00
CA ILE A 6 -0.92 -2.06 13.85
C ILE A 6 0.53 -1.83 14.30
N LYS A 7 0.77 -1.18 15.45
CA LYS A 7 2.11 -0.95 16.00
C LYS A 7 2.78 -2.27 16.33
N LYS A 8 2.07 -3.17 17.00
CA LYS A 8 2.57 -4.50 17.36
C LYS A 8 2.81 -5.37 16.13
N GLU A 9 1.90 -5.28 15.12
CA GLU A 9 2.06 -6.00 13.86
C GLU A 9 3.32 -5.58 13.11
N LEU A 10 3.62 -4.26 13.07
CA LEU A 10 4.81 -3.74 12.40
C LEU A 10 6.08 -4.02 13.20
N ALA A 11 6.08 -3.81 14.52
CA ALA A 11 7.22 -4.08 15.37
C ALA A 11 7.58 -5.58 15.42
N GLY A 12 6.57 -6.45 15.32
CA GLY A 12 6.75 -7.91 15.29
C GLY A 12 7.21 -8.49 13.94
N ASN A 13 7.28 -7.67 12.88
CA ASN A 13 7.64 -8.13 11.53
C ASN A 13 8.77 -7.27 10.93
N ALA A 14 9.98 -7.81 10.92
CA ALA A 14 11.16 -7.08 10.43
C ALA A 14 11.07 -6.69 8.94
N TYR A 15 10.27 -7.42 8.12
CA TYR A 15 10.18 -7.15 6.68
C TYR A 15 8.81 -7.52 6.07
N PRO A 16 7.75 -6.77 6.33
CA PRO A 16 6.49 -6.91 5.59
C PRO A 16 6.60 -6.45 4.13
N GLY A 17 7.70 -5.80 3.74
CA GLY A 17 7.97 -5.32 2.39
C GLY A 17 7.24 -4.01 2.08
N ARG A 18 6.19 -4.04 1.30
CA ARG A 18 5.28 -2.90 1.08
C ARG A 18 3.98 -3.20 1.80
N GLY A 19 3.38 -2.18 2.38
CA GLY A 19 2.11 -2.33 3.09
C GLY A 19 1.09 -1.27 2.73
N ILE A 20 -0.17 -1.66 2.70
CA ILE A 20 -1.32 -0.77 2.51
C ILE A 20 -2.26 -0.95 3.70
N VAL A 21 -2.65 0.15 4.31
CA VAL A 21 -3.77 0.19 5.28
C VAL A 21 -4.85 1.08 4.71
N ILE A 22 -6.09 0.59 4.71
CA ILE A 22 -7.28 1.39 4.37
C ILE A 22 -8.33 1.14 5.44
N GLY A 23 -8.95 2.22 5.93
CA GLY A 23 -9.97 2.12 6.96
C GLY A 23 -10.67 3.45 7.21
N LYS A 24 -11.42 3.51 8.32
CA LYS A 24 -12.16 4.69 8.78
C LYS A 24 -11.65 5.10 10.16
N SER A 25 -11.45 6.39 10.38
CA SER A 25 -11.04 6.92 11.68
C SER A 25 -12.03 6.57 12.79
N ALA A 26 -11.57 6.56 14.04
CA ALA A 26 -12.40 6.17 15.18
C ALA A 26 -13.59 7.12 15.43
N ASP A 27 -13.46 8.40 15.05
CA ASP A 27 -14.52 9.39 15.08
C ASP A 27 -15.52 9.30 13.91
N GLY A 28 -15.27 8.37 12.97
CA GLY A 28 -16.11 8.18 11.78
C GLY A 28 -16.01 9.28 10.73
N VAL A 29 -15.10 10.26 10.89
CA VAL A 29 -15.04 11.47 10.06
C VAL A 29 -14.17 11.31 8.81
N HIS A 30 -13.16 10.44 8.85
CA HIS A 30 -12.17 10.35 7.78
C HIS A 30 -12.07 8.96 7.16
N ALA A 31 -11.96 8.91 5.82
CA ALA A 31 -11.34 7.77 5.16
C ALA A 31 -9.82 7.86 5.33
N VAL A 32 -9.21 6.78 5.79
CA VAL A 32 -7.78 6.71 6.12
C VAL A 32 -7.07 5.78 5.16
N ILE A 33 -5.94 6.24 4.62
CA ILE A 33 -5.08 5.47 3.72
C ILE A 33 -3.65 5.61 4.21
N ALA A 34 -2.93 4.49 4.32
CA ALA A 34 -1.48 4.48 4.46
C ALA A 34 -0.84 3.57 3.43
N TYR A 35 0.35 3.96 3.00
CA TYR A 35 1.22 3.14 2.15
C TYR A 35 2.67 3.32 2.59
N PHE A 36 3.37 2.22 2.83
CA PHE A 36 4.78 2.27 3.15
C PHE A 36 5.62 1.37 2.23
N ILE A 37 6.88 1.76 2.11
CA ILE A 37 7.92 1.04 1.37
C ILE A 37 9.02 0.64 2.33
N MET A 38 9.39 -0.63 2.30
CA MET A 38 10.63 -1.14 2.87
C MET A 38 11.52 -1.72 1.76
N GLY A 39 12.83 -1.75 1.98
CA GLY A 39 13.81 -2.24 1.04
C GLY A 39 14.98 -2.92 1.72
N ARG A 40 15.51 -4.01 1.13
CA ARG A 40 16.72 -4.70 1.60
C ARG A 40 17.94 -4.47 0.70
N SER A 41 17.72 -4.30 -0.61
CA SER A 41 18.80 -4.03 -1.57
C SER A 41 19.14 -2.54 -1.63
N VAL A 42 20.34 -2.21 -2.11
CA VAL A 42 20.76 -0.82 -2.36
C VAL A 42 19.76 -0.12 -3.28
N ASN A 43 19.37 -0.75 -4.40
CA ASN A 43 18.40 -0.17 -5.34
C ASN A 43 17.03 0.05 -4.69
N SER A 44 16.54 -0.89 -3.88
CA SER A 44 15.24 -0.73 -3.23
C SER A 44 15.22 0.32 -2.11
N ARG A 45 16.36 0.58 -1.46
CA ARG A 45 16.53 1.64 -0.44
C ARG A 45 16.81 3.02 -1.05
N ASN A 46 17.28 3.07 -2.28
CA ASN A 46 17.61 4.31 -3.00
C ASN A 46 16.35 5.00 -3.55
N ARG A 47 15.37 5.26 -2.69
CA ARG A 47 14.09 5.86 -3.07
C ARG A 47 13.63 6.91 -2.08
N VAL A 48 12.90 7.87 -2.62
CA VAL A 48 12.06 8.82 -1.90
C VAL A 48 10.67 8.83 -2.53
N VAL A 49 9.69 9.21 -1.75
CA VAL A 49 8.33 9.49 -2.21
C VAL A 49 8.15 10.99 -2.27
N VAL A 50 7.64 11.48 -3.38
CA VAL A 50 7.32 12.89 -3.60
C VAL A 50 5.88 13.07 -4.05
N GLU A 51 5.31 14.25 -3.83
CA GLU A 51 3.99 14.60 -4.33
C GLU A 51 3.99 14.70 -5.86
N GLN A 52 2.90 14.22 -6.48
CA GLN A 52 2.63 14.36 -7.91
C GLN A 52 1.15 14.62 -8.14
N GLY A 53 0.77 15.88 -8.34
CA GLY A 53 -0.62 16.30 -8.40
C GLY A 53 -1.37 15.89 -7.11
N ASP A 54 -2.51 15.22 -7.24
CA ASP A 54 -3.27 14.70 -6.10
C ASP A 54 -2.74 13.35 -5.58
N GLY A 55 -1.69 12.82 -6.18
CA GLY A 55 -1.07 11.53 -5.84
C GLY A 55 0.36 11.67 -5.37
N ILE A 56 1.10 10.57 -5.46
CA ILE A 56 2.53 10.51 -5.16
C ILE A 56 3.25 9.64 -6.19
N ARG A 57 4.56 9.89 -6.35
CA ARG A 57 5.45 9.02 -7.12
C ARG A 57 6.71 8.67 -6.31
N THR A 58 7.35 7.59 -6.67
CA THR A 58 8.70 7.29 -6.21
C THR A 58 9.74 7.91 -7.13
N GLU A 59 10.83 8.39 -6.55
CA GLU A 59 12.02 8.87 -7.27
C GLU A 59 13.28 8.22 -6.68
N ALA A 60 14.35 8.15 -7.48
CA ALA A 60 15.64 7.78 -6.94
C ALA A 60 16.14 8.90 -6.02
N PHE A 61 16.60 8.53 -4.82
CA PHE A 61 17.28 9.49 -3.93
C PHE A 61 18.63 9.94 -4.51
N ASP A 62 19.39 8.97 -5.01
CA ASP A 62 20.64 9.20 -5.74
C ASP A 62 20.51 8.58 -7.14
N PRO A 63 20.28 9.40 -8.18
CA PRO A 63 20.13 8.89 -9.54
C PRO A 63 21.33 8.09 -10.06
N ALA A 64 22.55 8.40 -9.56
CA ALA A 64 23.76 7.71 -9.97
C ALA A 64 23.81 6.24 -9.47
N LYS A 65 23.03 5.92 -8.43
CA LYS A 65 22.92 4.54 -7.87
C LYS A 65 21.71 3.77 -8.37
N LEU A 66 20.93 4.34 -9.29
CA LEU A 66 19.75 3.68 -9.85
C LEU A 66 20.17 2.66 -10.93
N SER A 67 20.14 1.38 -10.59
CA SER A 67 20.54 0.32 -11.54
C SER A 67 19.40 -0.10 -12.47
N ASP A 68 18.16 -0.22 -11.96
CA ASP A 68 16.97 -0.60 -12.73
C ASP A 68 15.75 0.18 -12.20
N PRO A 69 15.18 1.09 -13.00
CA PRO A 69 14.01 1.84 -12.60
C PRO A 69 12.70 1.05 -12.66
N SER A 70 12.62 -0.06 -13.39
CA SER A 70 11.36 -0.71 -13.79
C SER A 70 10.47 -1.15 -12.63
N LEU A 71 11.06 -1.58 -11.50
CA LEU A 71 10.35 -2.04 -10.31
C LEU A 71 10.42 -1.06 -9.12
N VAL A 72 11.12 0.07 -9.29
CA VAL A 72 11.34 1.02 -8.19
C VAL A 72 10.76 2.40 -8.46
N ILE A 73 10.58 2.81 -9.72
CA ILE A 73 10.03 4.10 -10.11
C ILE A 73 8.61 3.92 -10.66
N TYR A 74 7.62 4.38 -9.92
CA TYR A 74 6.18 4.28 -10.25
C TYR A 74 5.38 5.31 -9.43
N ALA A 75 4.11 5.48 -9.73
CA ALA A 75 3.18 6.29 -8.94
C ALA A 75 2.39 5.39 -7.97
N PRO A 76 2.76 5.28 -6.68
CA PRO A 76 2.04 4.42 -5.74
C PRO A 76 0.60 4.85 -5.52
N VAL A 77 0.32 6.15 -5.58
CA VAL A 77 -1.02 6.70 -5.37
C VAL A 77 -1.41 7.59 -6.53
N ARG A 78 -2.59 7.33 -7.11
CA ARG A 78 -3.24 8.18 -8.11
C ARG A 78 -4.69 8.41 -7.74
N VAL A 79 -5.18 9.61 -8.05
CA VAL A 79 -6.57 10.01 -7.83
C VAL A 79 -7.30 10.13 -9.16
N LEU A 80 -8.52 9.62 -9.22
CA LEU A 80 -9.42 9.75 -10.36
C LEU A 80 -10.82 10.13 -9.85
N ALA A 81 -11.16 11.41 -9.93
CA ALA A 81 -12.39 11.97 -9.37
C ALA A 81 -12.57 11.56 -7.89
N ASN A 82 -13.62 10.83 -7.55
CA ASN A 82 -13.89 10.36 -6.18
C ASN A 82 -13.17 9.05 -5.81
N LYS A 83 -12.13 8.65 -6.54
CA LYS A 83 -11.42 7.38 -6.33
C LYS A 83 -9.95 7.65 -6.04
N THR A 84 -9.43 7.04 -4.96
CA THR A 84 -7.99 6.97 -4.67
C THR A 84 -7.53 5.55 -4.87
N ILE A 85 -6.54 5.37 -5.75
CA ILE A 85 -5.87 4.11 -6.05
C ILE A 85 -4.55 4.10 -5.29
N VAL A 86 -4.21 3.01 -4.60
CA VAL A 86 -2.92 2.82 -3.94
C VAL A 86 -2.37 1.45 -4.26
N THR A 87 -1.12 1.36 -4.72
CA THR A 87 -0.47 0.08 -5.05
C THR A 87 1.04 0.11 -4.81
N ASN A 88 1.68 -1.06 -4.85
CA ASN A 88 3.13 -1.19 -4.68
C ASN A 88 3.92 -1.25 -5.99
N GLY A 89 3.36 -0.86 -7.13
CA GLY A 89 4.05 -0.93 -8.41
C GLY A 89 3.29 -0.26 -9.56
N ASP A 90 3.74 -0.48 -10.78
CA ASP A 90 3.21 0.11 -12.01
C ASP A 90 1.76 -0.30 -12.33
N GLN A 91 1.20 -1.30 -11.65
CA GLN A 91 -0.22 -1.64 -11.79
C GLN A 91 -1.16 -0.49 -11.38
N THR A 92 -0.67 0.54 -10.68
CA THR A 92 -1.44 1.77 -10.42
C THR A 92 -1.95 2.36 -11.74
N ASP A 93 -1.09 2.47 -12.75
CA ASP A 93 -1.45 3.03 -14.05
C ASP A 93 -2.42 2.13 -14.81
N THR A 94 -2.27 0.80 -14.68
CA THR A 94 -3.24 -0.16 -15.23
C THR A 94 -4.62 0.07 -14.62
N VAL A 95 -4.71 0.14 -13.29
CA VAL A 95 -5.98 0.38 -12.58
C VAL A 95 -6.57 1.74 -12.98
N PHE A 96 -5.75 2.80 -12.99
CA PHE A 96 -6.18 4.14 -13.36
C PHE A 96 -6.79 4.17 -14.78
N THR A 97 -6.10 3.59 -15.76
CA THR A 97 -6.54 3.54 -17.14
C THR A 97 -7.86 2.78 -17.31
N TYR A 98 -7.99 1.64 -16.61
CA TYR A 98 -9.22 0.85 -16.66
C TYR A 98 -10.39 1.58 -16.00
N LEU A 99 -10.19 2.19 -14.84
CA LEU A 99 -11.24 2.96 -14.16
C LEU A 99 -11.66 4.20 -14.97
N LYS A 100 -10.70 4.88 -15.63
CA LYS A 100 -10.98 6.01 -16.54
C LYS A 100 -11.82 5.56 -17.75
N ALA A 101 -11.62 4.34 -18.23
CA ALA A 101 -12.41 3.72 -19.30
C ALA A 101 -13.74 3.08 -18.80
N GLY A 102 -14.18 3.36 -17.56
CA GLY A 102 -15.41 2.81 -17.00
C GLY A 102 -15.35 1.32 -16.62
N LYS A 103 -14.17 0.71 -16.67
CA LYS A 103 -13.99 -0.70 -16.31
C LYS A 103 -13.73 -0.85 -14.80
N SER A 104 -13.86 -2.08 -14.27
CA SER A 104 -13.71 -2.34 -12.83
C SER A 104 -12.24 -2.54 -12.39
N PHE A 105 -11.98 -2.28 -11.10
CA PHE A 105 -10.72 -2.58 -10.41
C PHE A 105 -10.26 -4.03 -10.61
N LYS A 106 -11.17 -4.98 -10.39
CA LYS A 106 -10.91 -6.40 -10.59
C LYS A 106 -10.53 -6.73 -12.02
N LYS A 107 -11.21 -6.12 -13.03
CA LYS A 107 -10.92 -6.34 -14.45
C LYS A 107 -9.53 -5.81 -14.82
N ALA A 108 -9.11 -4.69 -14.26
CA ALA A 108 -7.77 -4.14 -14.42
C ALA A 108 -6.71 -5.11 -13.90
N LEU A 109 -6.84 -5.54 -12.64
CA LEU A 109 -5.84 -6.37 -11.97
C LEU A 109 -5.77 -7.80 -12.53
N LYS A 110 -6.86 -8.33 -13.09
CA LYS A 110 -6.82 -9.63 -13.79
C LYS A 110 -5.94 -9.65 -15.06
N THR A 111 -5.49 -8.50 -15.55
CA THR A 111 -4.50 -8.41 -16.63
C THR A 111 -3.05 -8.41 -16.15
N ARG A 112 -2.83 -8.49 -14.84
CA ARG A 112 -1.53 -8.41 -14.19
C ARG A 112 -1.22 -9.69 -13.43
N LYS A 113 0.07 -9.89 -13.17
CA LYS A 113 0.62 -10.92 -12.28
C LYS A 113 1.43 -10.23 -11.17
N PHE A 114 2.08 -11.00 -10.34
CA PHE A 114 3.15 -10.57 -9.43
C PHE A 114 4.33 -9.96 -10.18
N GLU A 115 5.31 -9.38 -9.49
CA GLU A 115 6.51 -8.81 -10.12
C GLU A 115 7.42 -9.92 -10.69
N PRO A 116 8.11 -9.67 -11.83
CA PRO A 116 8.97 -10.68 -12.48
C PRO A 116 10.37 -10.76 -11.85
N ASP A 117 10.46 -10.58 -10.52
CA ASP A 117 11.70 -10.52 -9.75
C ASP A 117 12.04 -11.86 -9.07
N ALA A 118 12.44 -12.86 -9.87
CA ALA A 118 12.92 -14.13 -9.31
C ALA A 118 14.05 -13.93 -8.27
N PRO A 119 14.09 -14.73 -7.20
CA PRO A 119 13.21 -15.83 -6.83
C PRO A 119 11.96 -15.40 -6.03
N ASN A 120 11.79 -14.11 -5.72
CA ASN A 120 10.74 -13.64 -4.82
C ASN A 120 9.36 -13.60 -5.49
N PHE A 121 9.30 -13.24 -6.78
CA PHE A 121 8.03 -12.99 -7.47
C PHE A 121 7.13 -12.12 -6.61
N THR A 122 7.68 -10.94 -6.26
CA THR A 122 7.08 -10.01 -5.28
C THR A 122 5.58 -9.82 -5.52
N PRO A 123 4.73 -10.06 -4.53
CA PRO A 123 3.31 -9.87 -4.67
C PRO A 123 2.95 -8.43 -5.03
N ARG A 124 1.98 -8.24 -5.91
CA ARG A 124 1.37 -6.94 -6.18
C ARG A 124 0.16 -6.75 -5.27
N ILE A 125 0.26 -5.81 -4.35
CA ILE A 125 -0.85 -5.40 -3.49
C ILE A 125 -1.48 -4.13 -4.04
N SER A 126 -2.79 -4.03 -3.95
CA SER A 126 -3.53 -2.89 -4.49
C SER A 126 -4.73 -2.56 -3.61
N GLY A 127 -5.00 -1.27 -3.45
CA GLY A 127 -6.17 -0.73 -2.77
C GLY A 127 -6.91 0.27 -3.66
N LEU A 128 -8.22 0.35 -3.46
CA LEU A 128 -9.11 1.34 -4.07
C LEU A 128 -10.07 1.86 -3.02
N VAL A 129 -10.04 3.16 -2.75
CA VAL A 129 -11.06 3.88 -1.99
C VAL A 129 -11.99 4.57 -2.97
N LYS A 130 -13.30 4.45 -2.78
CA LYS A 130 -14.33 5.15 -3.56
C LYS A 130 -15.24 5.93 -2.63
N LEU A 131 -15.09 7.24 -2.64
CA LEU A 131 -15.96 8.15 -1.88
C LEU A 131 -17.36 8.20 -2.51
N LYS A 132 -18.40 8.21 -1.67
CA LYS A 132 -19.78 8.31 -2.09
C LYS A 132 -20.66 8.83 -0.96
N ASP A 133 -21.42 9.91 -1.21
CA ASP A 133 -22.50 10.39 -0.35
C ASP A 133 -22.10 10.60 1.14
N GLY A 134 -20.91 11.17 1.39
CA GLY A 134 -20.44 11.42 2.76
C GLY A 134 -19.87 10.18 3.48
N ASP A 135 -19.70 9.08 2.75
CA ASP A 135 -19.05 7.84 3.21
C ASP A 135 -18.17 7.28 2.07
N PHE A 136 -17.68 6.05 2.18
CA PHE A 136 -16.87 5.40 1.15
C PHE A 136 -17.03 3.89 1.17
N THR A 137 -16.53 3.24 0.14
CA THR A 137 -16.24 1.81 0.12
C THR A 137 -14.79 1.62 -0.28
N TYR A 138 -14.20 0.50 0.09
CA TYR A 138 -12.85 0.19 -0.33
C TYR A 138 -12.64 -1.27 -0.68
N LYS A 139 -11.61 -1.50 -1.49
CA LYS A 139 -11.22 -2.81 -1.95
C LYS A 139 -9.73 -3.00 -1.73
N LEU A 140 -9.34 -4.21 -1.39
CA LEU A 140 -7.95 -4.64 -1.37
C LEU A 140 -7.77 -5.83 -2.32
N SER A 141 -6.55 -6.01 -2.80
CA SER A 141 -6.20 -7.15 -3.68
C SER A 141 -4.75 -7.52 -3.51
N ILE A 142 -4.45 -8.80 -3.68
CA ILE A 142 -3.09 -9.32 -3.82
C ILE A 142 -3.02 -10.25 -5.03
N LEU A 143 -1.99 -10.05 -5.85
CA LEU A 143 -1.61 -10.93 -6.95
C LEU A 143 -0.26 -11.54 -6.55
N LYS A 144 -0.19 -12.86 -6.41
CA LYS A 144 1.02 -13.55 -5.96
C LYS A 144 1.23 -14.86 -6.69
N SER A 145 2.45 -15.38 -6.62
CA SER A 145 2.75 -16.76 -7.03
C SER A 145 2.32 -17.74 -5.94
N CYS A 146 1.90 -18.93 -6.32
CA CYS A 146 1.70 -20.02 -5.39
C CYS A 146 3.09 -20.53 -4.95
N GLU A 147 3.48 -20.25 -3.71
CA GLU A 147 4.75 -20.68 -3.11
C GLU A 147 6.00 -20.44 -3.98
N GLY A 148 6.00 -19.31 -4.73
CA GLY A 148 7.10 -18.93 -5.62
C GLY A 148 7.13 -19.67 -6.96
N ASN A 149 6.10 -20.42 -7.32
CA ASN A 149 5.96 -20.99 -8.65
C ASN A 149 5.46 -19.92 -9.63
N PRO A 150 6.26 -19.50 -10.65
CA PRO A 150 5.87 -18.47 -11.60
C PRO A 150 4.72 -18.88 -12.54
N ASP A 151 4.47 -20.18 -12.69
CA ASP A 151 3.44 -20.73 -13.56
C ASP A 151 2.10 -20.89 -12.84
N ALA A 152 2.07 -20.68 -11.53
CA ALA A 152 0.87 -20.75 -10.71
C ALA A 152 0.47 -19.41 -10.10
N PRO A 153 -0.01 -18.43 -10.90
CA PRO A 153 -0.44 -17.13 -10.39
C PRO A 153 -1.76 -17.25 -9.63
N GLN A 154 -1.85 -16.55 -8.50
CA GLN A 154 -3.03 -16.44 -7.68
C GLN A 154 -3.49 -14.98 -7.59
N SER A 155 -4.80 -14.75 -7.53
CA SER A 155 -5.38 -13.41 -7.36
C SER A 155 -6.52 -13.43 -6.35
N PHE A 156 -6.41 -12.59 -5.32
CA PHE A 156 -7.39 -12.44 -4.27
C PHE A 156 -7.93 -11.01 -4.26
N PHE A 157 -9.24 -10.87 -4.03
CA PHE A 157 -9.94 -9.59 -4.01
C PHE A 157 -10.86 -9.54 -2.80
N PHE A 158 -10.80 -8.46 -2.05
CA PHE A 158 -11.53 -8.22 -0.82
C PHE A 158 -12.31 -6.91 -0.93
N ASP A 159 -13.59 -6.95 -0.65
CA ASP A 159 -14.50 -5.80 -0.70
C ASP A 159 -14.97 -5.46 0.72
N TYR A 160 -14.87 -4.20 1.11
CA TYR A 160 -15.19 -3.75 2.45
C TYR A 160 -16.18 -2.58 2.47
N THR A 161 -17.11 -2.66 3.43
CA THR A 161 -17.85 -1.53 3.95
C THR A 161 -17.08 -0.98 5.15
N PRO A 162 -16.83 0.35 5.25
CA PRO A 162 -16.08 0.91 6.34
C PRO A 162 -16.83 0.80 7.67
N VAL A 163 -16.08 0.62 8.74
CA VAL A 163 -16.54 0.64 10.12
C VAL A 163 -15.66 1.60 10.90
N ASP A 164 -16.24 2.43 11.77
CA ASP A 164 -15.52 3.42 12.55
C ASP A 164 -14.43 2.76 13.41
N GLY A 165 -13.22 3.29 13.36
CA GLY A 165 -12.05 2.78 14.08
C GLY A 165 -11.42 1.51 13.51
N LEU A 166 -11.94 0.99 12.39
CA LEU A 166 -11.47 -0.24 11.76
C LEU A 166 -10.80 0.04 10.42
N GLY A 167 -9.65 -0.57 10.21
CA GLY A 167 -8.97 -0.67 8.92
C GLY A 167 -8.57 -2.10 8.60
N HIS A 168 -8.09 -2.31 7.38
CA HIS A 168 -7.51 -3.58 6.94
C HIS A 168 -6.11 -3.34 6.40
N PHE A 169 -5.18 -4.15 6.90
CA PHE A 169 -3.77 -4.12 6.56
C PHE A 169 -3.40 -5.30 5.66
N ILE A 170 -2.87 -5.01 4.47
CA ILE A 170 -2.30 -5.98 3.54
C ILE A 170 -0.85 -5.61 3.24
N HIS A 171 0.01 -6.62 3.12
CA HIS A 171 1.43 -6.41 2.85
C HIS A 171 1.98 -7.48 1.91
N THR A 172 3.18 -7.26 1.34
CA THR A 172 3.69 -8.14 0.29
C THR A 172 4.25 -9.45 0.85
N TYR A 173 4.93 -9.41 2.00
CA TYR A 173 5.65 -10.56 2.56
C TYR A 173 5.17 -10.92 3.96
N LYS A 174 5.02 -12.20 4.23
CA LYS A 174 4.64 -12.73 5.54
C LYS A 174 5.64 -12.35 6.64
N CYS A 175 6.92 -12.47 6.33
CA CYS A 175 8.05 -12.13 7.20
C CYS A 175 9.30 -11.96 6.35
N ASP A 176 10.45 -11.71 6.95
CA ASP A 176 11.73 -11.79 6.28
C ASP A 176 12.10 -13.24 5.93
N GLY A 177 12.99 -13.45 4.94
CA GLY A 177 13.40 -14.78 4.49
C GLY A 177 14.52 -14.77 3.45
N ALA A 178 15.19 -15.90 3.32
CA ALA A 178 16.20 -16.18 2.31
C ALA A 178 16.21 -17.68 1.96
N PRO A 179 16.49 -18.09 0.72
CA PRO A 179 16.79 -17.25 -0.45
C PRO A 179 15.57 -16.53 -1.03
N ARG A 180 14.36 -17.00 -0.73
CA ARG A 180 13.08 -16.41 -1.13
C ARG A 180 12.36 -15.85 0.09
N ILE A 181 11.73 -14.68 -0.06
CA ILE A 181 10.89 -14.09 0.96
C ILE A 181 9.47 -14.67 0.82
N PRO A 182 8.88 -15.26 1.88
CA PRO A 182 7.54 -15.84 1.79
C PRO A 182 6.49 -14.75 1.57
N SER A 183 5.58 -14.98 0.61
CA SER A 183 4.49 -14.06 0.31
C SER A 183 3.48 -13.99 1.46
N PHE A 184 2.79 -12.85 1.58
CA PHE A 184 1.65 -12.70 2.50
C PHE A 184 0.60 -13.79 2.26
N GLU A 185 0.01 -14.28 3.35
CA GLU A 185 -0.99 -15.33 3.35
C GLU A 185 -2.23 -14.89 4.14
N GLY A 186 -3.37 -15.45 3.78
CA GLY A 186 -4.65 -15.19 4.43
C GLY A 186 -5.34 -13.92 3.92
N GLU A 187 -6.25 -13.40 4.73
CA GLU A 187 -7.02 -12.19 4.49
C GLU A 187 -6.27 -10.95 5.00
N PRO A 188 -6.55 -9.75 4.46
CA PRO A 188 -6.05 -8.51 5.04
C PRO A 188 -6.39 -8.43 6.53
N LYS A 189 -5.39 -8.12 7.35
CA LYS A 189 -5.51 -8.12 8.81
C LYS A 189 -6.39 -6.97 9.29
N PRO A 190 -7.44 -7.21 10.10
CA PRO A 190 -8.22 -6.15 10.71
C PRO A 190 -7.37 -5.42 11.77
N VAL A 191 -7.21 -4.09 11.59
CA VAL A 191 -6.37 -3.25 12.46
C VAL A 191 -7.14 -2.06 12.99
N LYS A 192 -6.78 -1.59 14.17
CA LYS A 192 -7.33 -0.35 14.74
C LYS A 192 -6.80 0.87 14.00
N ILE A 193 -7.68 1.83 13.74
CA ILE A 193 -7.34 3.17 13.26
C ILE A 193 -7.55 4.14 14.42
N GLU A 194 -6.47 4.59 15.03
CA GLU A 194 -6.48 5.45 16.23
C GLU A 194 -5.72 6.74 15.97
N GLY A 195 -6.12 7.81 16.66
CA GLY A 195 -5.49 9.12 16.59
C GLY A 195 -5.81 9.94 15.35
N ASP A 196 -5.21 11.12 15.29
CA ASP A 196 -5.20 11.98 14.12
C ASP A 196 -4.13 11.53 13.11
N ILE A 197 -4.02 12.26 11.98
CA ILE A 197 -3.06 11.90 10.93
C ILE A 197 -1.61 11.92 11.42
N ASP A 198 -1.24 12.84 12.31
CA ASP A 198 0.14 12.95 12.80
C ASP A 198 0.49 11.81 13.74
N THR A 199 -0.41 11.49 14.67
CA THR A 199 -0.29 10.33 15.56
C THR A 199 -0.21 9.03 14.76
N PHE A 200 -1.15 8.82 13.83
CA PHE A 200 -1.19 7.61 13.01
C PHE A 200 0.06 7.45 12.13
N THR A 201 0.55 8.54 11.54
CA THR A 201 1.79 8.54 10.75
C THR A 201 3.00 8.19 11.61
N ASN A 202 3.11 8.81 12.79
CA ASN A 202 4.20 8.53 13.72
C ASN A 202 4.17 7.08 14.23
N ASP A 203 3.00 6.58 14.58
CA ASP A 203 2.81 5.19 15.02
C ASP A 203 3.25 4.18 13.96
N LEU A 204 2.90 4.40 12.70
CA LEU A 204 3.39 3.55 11.62
C LEU A 204 4.90 3.67 11.43
N TRP A 205 5.43 4.90 11.33
CA TRP A 205 6.84 5.14 11.00
C TRP A 205 7.79 4.62 12.05
N THR A 206 7.49 4.82 13.33
CA THR A 206 8.36 4.43 14.44
C THR A 206 8.37 2.91 14.69
N ASN A 207 7.31 2.20 14.29
CA ASN A 207 7.22 0.75 14.44
C ASN A 207 7.67 -0.04 13.21
N LEU A 208 7.95 0.61 12.06
CA LEU A 208 8.64 -0.03 10.95
C LEU A 208 10.10 -0.29 11.33
N ASN A 209 10.61 -1.49 10.95
CA ASN A 209 12.02 -1.85 11.19
C ASN A 209 12.96 -0.78 10.65
N GLU A 210 13.85 -0.27 11.51
CA GLU A 210 14.71 0.88 11.23
C GLU A 210 15.62 0.67 10.02
N ASP A 211 16.20 -0.51 9.88
CA ASP A 211 17.17 -0.79 8.80
C ASP A 211 16.49 -0.90 7.43
N ASN A 212 15.23 -1.31 7.41
CA ASN A 212 14.51 -1.66 6.19
C ASN A 212 13.52 -0.58 5.72
N LYS A 213 13.04 0.30 6.61
CA LYS A 213 12.07 1.35 6.22
C LYS A 213 12.68 2.32 5.21
N VAL A 214 11.88 2.75 4.25
CA VAL A 214 12.29 3.65 3.16
C VAL A 214 11.42 4.88 3.12
N SER A 215 10.11 4.72 2.98
CA SER A 215 9.16 5.82 2.90
C SER A 215 7.79 5.41 3.45
N LEU A 216 7.06 6.38 3.96
CA LEU A 216 5.67 6.26 4.40
C LEU A 216 4.85 7.42 3.83
N PHE A 217 3.67 7.10 3.33
CA PHE A 217 2.61 8.02 2.94
C PHE A 217 1.38 7.73 3.78
N THR A 218 0.74 8.77 4.34
CA THR A 218 -0.57 8.70 4.97
C THR A 218 -1.48 9.78 4.46
N ARG A 219 -2.78 9.49 4.36
CA ARG A 219 -3.81 10.42 3.91
C ARG A 219 -5.10 10.22 4.68
N PHE A 220 -5.62 11.32 5.20
CA PHE A 220 -6.95 11.41 5.79
C PHE A 220 -7.83 12.26 4.87
N ILE A 221 -8.98 11.73 4.49
CA ILE A 221 -9.97 12.42 3.65
C ILE A 221 -11.21 12.64 4.47
N ASN A 222 -11.52 13.89 4.80
CA ASN A 222 -12.74 14.22 5.54
C ASN A 222 -13.97 13.91 4.69
N LEU A 223 -14.82 13.03 5.18
CA LEU A 223 -15.96 12.48 4.43
C LEU A 223 -17.07 13.51 4.20
N LYS A 224 -17.17 14.55 5.06
CA LYS A 224 -18.19 15.61 4.94
C LYS A 224 -17.73 16.75 4.06
N THR A 225 -16.49 17.19 4.22
CA THR A 225 -15.97 18.40 3.55
C THR A 225 -15.15 18.10 2.31
N GLY A 226 -14.67 16.85 2.15
CA GLY A 226 -13.72 16.46 1.11
C GLY A 226 -12.29 16.97 1.36
N LYS A 227 -12.03 17.67 2.50
CA LYS A 227 -10.67 18.13 2.83
C LYS A 227 -9.72 16.95 2.92
N ILE A 228 -8.56 17.07 2.26
CA ILE A 228 -7.51 16.06 2.26
C ILE A 228 -6.33 16.57 3.08
N GLU A 229 -5.86 15.74 3.99
CA GLU A 229 -4.61 15.91 4.71
C GLU A 229 -3.66 14.78 4.34
N THR A 230 -2.40 15.11 4.07
CA THR A 230 -1.38 14.14 3.64
C THR A 230 -0.11 14.33 4.45
N ARG A 231 0.58 13.22 4.77
CA ARG A 231 1.93 13.22 5.32
C ARG A 231 2.81 12.29 4.50
N ILE A 232 4.03 12.73 4.23
CA ILE A 232 5.06 11.92 3.58
C ILE A 232 6.30 11.94 4.49
N VAL A 233 6.79 10.75 4.81
CA VAL A 233 8.02 10.58 5.57
C VAL A 233 8.97 9.74 4.73
N ASN A 234 10.19 10.26 4.52
CA ASN A 234 11.26 9.56 3.82
C ASN A 234 12.45 9.36 4.77
N LYS A 235 13.09 8.20 4.72
CA LYS A 235 14.33 7.95 5.45
C LYS A 235 15.50 8.73 4.84
N ASN A 236 15.57 8.71 3.52
CA ASN A 236 16.52 9.54 2.76
C ASN A 236 15.93 10.96 2.61
N LYS A 237 16.78 11.99 2.79
CA LYS A 237 16.39 13.40 2.69
C LYS A 237 17.34 14.14 1.77
#